data_e8c5191e7cecca0a26dcc99949984aba
#
_entry.id   e8c5191e7cecca0a26dcc99949984aba
#
_cell.length_a   1.000
_cell.length_b   1.000
_cell.length_c   1.000
_cell.angle_alpha   90.00
_cell.angle_beta   90.00
_cell.angle_gamma   90.00
#
_symmetry.space_group_name_H-M   'P 1'
#
loop_
_entity.id
_entity.type
_entity.pdbx_description
1 polymer ?
#
loop_
_entity_poly.entity_id
_entity_poly.type
_entity_poly.pdbx_seq_one_letter_code
_entity_poly.pdbx_strand_id
1 'polypeptide(L)'
;MRPSYPTTPGTFQVDLRGLVDLLSRHLYRSPDVYVRELLQNAVDAIAARRRLEPGVAGAVEIEVVEPADGPPTVVVTDNGIGLTGTELVELLATIGRSSKRGELAQHRDFIGQFGIGLLACFLVADEITVVTRSARDPDAQALCWQGRADGTYDITPVDSDLTAGTRVHLRARTGFEHHLTRDHVLALARRYGGLLTLPIRLGSVQVNNEPPPWDFPALTMEHGRESALAYASRVLDLDPLDAIPLHADGVRGLAFVLPYEPSPAARQDHRVYLRRMLLSESADRLLPDWAFFVRCVIDADDLSPNAARDGFIEDERLARVREQLGRGIRDHLKDLARLWPARLAGIVATHDAGISALAVHDDECLLLFADWLPVDTSLGRMTLGEHARRFGELRFVRRFDDFRQVAPIAAAQGRCVVNGGHVNLSTLLERLAVLRPERRISELDPTEIVDSFADLTAEERSEVADLVRLAETALRSHDVGVQVRAFAPSQMHATLVTNEDSRFRRQLDRTRSVVDGPWSGVLAALPTASAANSQLCLNVANAAVRELARQARQGSIMRVRRAIELLYVQALLLGHHPLRDRELGLLDDVVLGFVEDRG
;
A
#
# COMPACT_ATOMS: atom_id res chain seq x y z
N MET A 1 -27.93 51.11 37.69
CA MET A 1 -26.49 51.40 37.69
C MET A 1 -25.77 50.10 37.30
N ARG A 2 -25.11 50.08 36.12
CA ARG A 2 -24.22 48.96 35.79
C ARG A 2 -22.89 49.19 36.50
N PRO A 3 -22.26 48.17 37.12
CA PRO A 3 -20.95 48.36 37.72
C PRO A 3 -19.92 48.62 36.62
N SER A 4 -19.26 49.78 36.70
CA SER A 4 -18.11 50.10 35.85
C SER A 4 -16.92 49.40 36.40
N TYR A 5 -16.46 48.34 35.72
CA TYR A 5 -15.15 47.77 35.98
C TYR A 5 -14.05 48.69 35.46
N PRO A 6 -13.01 49.03 36.25
CA PRO A 6 -11.90 49.80 35.77
C PRO A 6 -11.17 49.01 34.66
N THR A 7 -10.94 49.61 33.52
CA THR A 7 -10.07 49.07 32.46
C THR A 7 -8.61 49.18 32.93
N THR A 8 -8.11 48.12 33.59
CA THR A 8 -6.68 48.01 33.88
C THR A 8 -6.06 47.20 32.72
N PRO A 9 -5.06 47.73 32.02
CA PRO A 9 -4.33 46.93 31.05
C PRO A 9 -3.60 45.79 31.78
N GLY A 10 -4.00 44.56 31.50
CA GLY A 10 -3.36 43.35 32.01
C GLY A 10 -2.62 42.64 30.90
N THR A 11 -1.43 42.11 31.21
CA THR A 11 -0.73 41.15 30.35
C THR A 11 -1.09 39.74 30.78
N PHE A 12 -1.30 38.83 29.81
CA PHE A 12 -1.48 37.41 30.10
C PHE A 12 -0.22 36.89 30.82
N GLN A 13 -0.38 36.23 31.95
CA GLN A 13 0.67 35.49 32.61
C GLN A 13 0.64 34.05 32.09
N VAL A 14 1.83 33.51 31.73
CA VAL A 14 1.97 32.15 31.23
C VAL A 14 2.55 31.31 32.34
N ASP A 15 1.82 30.28 32.79
CA ASP A 15 2.34 29.25 33.64
C ASP A 15 3.21 28.29 32.84
N LEU A 16 4.56 28.37 33.01
CA LEU A 16 5.51 27.55 32.26
C LEU A 16 5.31 26.06 32.54
N ARG A 17 5.02 25.67 33.79
CA ARG A 17 4.76 24.26 34.15
C ARG A 17 3.52 23.73 33.42
N GLY A 18 2.44 24.47 33.43
CA GLY A 18 1.21 24.13 32.68
C GLY A 18 1.46 24.04 31.19
N LEU A 19 2.34 24.91 30.63
CA LEU A 19 2.70 24.87 29.22
C LEU A 19 3.56 23.63 28.90
N VAL A 20 4.55 23.28 29.71
CA VAL A 20 5.36 22.06 29.54
C VAL A 20 4.49 20.82 29.63
N ASP A 21 3.54 20.76 30.55
CA ASP A 21 2.57 19.67 30.65
C ASP A 21 1.67 19.57 29.41
N LEU A 22 1.24 20.70 28.85
CA LEU A 22 0.47 20.76 27.62
C LEU A 22 1.29 20.28 26.41
N LEU A 23 2.54 20.71 26.31
CA LEU A 23 3.47 20.29 25.27
C LEU A 23 3.75 18.78 25.35
N SER A 24 3.95 18.25 26.56
CA SER A 24 4.21 16.83 26.79
C SER A 24 3.02 15.94 26.42
N ARG A 25 1.79 16.41 26.64
CA ARG A 25 0.57 15.62 26.38
C ARG A 25 0.05 15.72 24.95
N HIS A 26 0.29 16.84 24.28
CA HIS A 26 -0.39 17.15 23.01
C HIS A 26 0.52 17.43 21.82
N LEU A 27 1.75 17.88 22.04
CA LEU A 27 2.65 18.24 20.96
C LEU A 27 3.77 17.22 20.76
N TYR A 28 4.32 16.66 21.83
CA TYR A 28 5.44 15.72 21.75
C TYR A 28 5.01 14.32 22.15
N ARG A 29 5.22 13.35 21.25
CA ARG A 29 4.86 11.93 21.50
C ARG A 29 5.82 11.21 22.45
N SER A 30 7.03 11.74 22.64
CA SER A 30 8.08 11.17 23.51
C SER A 30 8.92 12.27 24.13
N PRO A 31 9.39 12.10 25.38
CA PRO A 31 10.39 12.99 25.99
C PRO A 31 11.71 13.08 25.21
N ASP A 32 12.03 12.07 24.41
CA ASP A 32 13.28 11.96 23.63
C ASP A 32 13.48 13.06 22.58
N VAL A 33 12.45 13.83 22.31
CA VAL A 33 12.48 14.95 21.37
C VAL A 33 13.51 16.03 21.73
N TYR A 34 13.95 16.09 23.00
CA TYR A 34 14.94 17.06 23.44
C TYR A 34 16.26 16.97 22.65
N VAL A 35 16.72 15.76 22.29
CA VAL A 35 17.93 15.58 21.47
C VAL A 35 17.75 16.21 20.09
N ARG A 36 16.58 15.99 19.46
CA ARG A 36 16.27 16.61 18.16
C ARG A 36 16.32 18.14 18.24
N GLU A 37 15.69 18.72 19.26
CA GLU A 37 15.64 20.18 19.42
C GLU A 37 17.02 20.78 19.70
N LEU A 38 17.86 20.10 20.51
CA LEU A 38 19.23 20.56 20.76
C LEU A 38 20.10 20.48 19.50
N LEU A 39 20.06 19.37 18.77
CA LEU A 39 20.78 19.23 17.50
C LEU A 39 20.32 20.27 16.47
N GLN A 40 19.01 20.53 16.39
CA GLN A 40 18.44 21.53 15.51
C GLN A 40 18.94 22.95 15.82
N ASN A 41 18.93 23.31 17.11
CA ASN A 41 19.44 24.61 17.56
C ASN A 41 20.94 24.76 17.23
N ALA A 42 21.73 23.70 17.45
CA ALA A 42 23.15 23.68 17.13
C ALA A 42 23.40 23.86 15.62
N VAL A 43 22.70 23.11 14.77
CA VAL A 43 22.79 23.22 13.30
C VAL A 43 22.45 24.65 12.84
N ASP A 44 21.37 25.21 13.35
CA ASP A 44 20.91 26.54 13.00
C ASP A 44 21.90 27.63 13.47
N ALA A 45 22.47 27.47 14.68
CA ALA A 45 23.50 28.39 15.21
C ALA A 45 24.79 28.33 14.37
N ILE A 46 25.22 27.15 13.95
CA ILE A 46 26.38 26.96 13.07
C ILE A 46 26.11 27.55 11.68
N ALA A 47 24.92 27.35 11.12
CA ALA A 47 24.52 27.96 9.84
C ALA A 47 24.53 29.49 9.91
N ALA A 48 24.08 30.08 11.03
CA ALA A 48 24.15 31.52 11.27
C ALA A 48 25.59 32.02 11.36
N ARG A 49 26.48 31.30 12.06
CA ARG A 49 27.90 31.65 12.16
C ARG A 49 28.60 31.61 10.81
N ARG A 50 28.34 30.60 9.98
CA ARG A 50 28.93 30.48 8.64
C ARG A 50 28.61 31.65 7.71
N ARG A 51 27.51 32.35 7.96
CA ARG A 51 27.19 33.59 7.23
C ARG A 51 28.03 34.76 7.68
N LEU A 52 28.38 34.83 8.97
CA LEU A 52 29.26 35.85 9.53
C LEU A 52 30.73 35.56 9.18
N GLU A 53 31.13 34.27 9.31
CA GLU A 53 32.48 33.79 9.10
C GLU A 53 32.48 32.60 8.11
N PRO A 54 32.48 32.88 6.76
CA PRO A 54 32.53 31.81 5.77
C PRO A 54 33.82 30.99 5.94
N GLY A 55 33.69 29.67 6.08
CA GLY A 55 34.81 28.75 6.25
C GLY A 55 34.97 28.19 7.66
N VAL A 56 34.15 28.61 8.62
CA VAL A 56 34.13 27.97 9.94
C VAL A 56 33.69 26.51 9.82
N ALA A 57 34.54 25.61 10.31
CA ALA A 57 34.22 24.20 10.44
C ALA A 57 33.22 24.04 11.60
N GLY A 58 31.93 23.87 11.28
CA GLY A 58 30.90 23.62 12.30
C GLY A 58 31.04 22.23 12.88
N ALA A 59 30.86 22.09 14.20
CA ALA A 59 30.87 20.82 14.91
C ALA A 59 29.90 20.83 16.10
N VAL A 60 29.33 19.66 16.41
CA VAL A 60 28.55 19.45 17.64
C VAL A 60 29.20 18.34 18.45
N GLU A 61 29.45 18.63 19.73
CA GLU A 61 29.96 17.67 20.68
C GLU A 61 28.90 17.34 21.73
N ILE A 62 28.71 16.06 21.98
CA ILE A 62 27.81 15.56 23.02
C ILE A 62 28.65 14.81 24.05
N GLU A 63 28.47 15.16 25.31
CA GLU A 63 29.07 14.46 26.42
C GLU A 63 27.96 13.93 27.32
N VAL A 64 28.13 12.72 27.82
CA VAL A 64 27.23 12.10 28.80
C VAL A 64 28.07 11.70 30.00
N VAL A 65 27.74 12.26 31.16
CA VAL A 65 28.36 11.95 32.43
C VAL A 65 27.37 11.16 33.28
N GLU A 66 27.73 9.93 33.60
CA GLU A 66 26.94 9.01 34.43
C GLU A 66 27.68 8.80 35.74
N PRO A 67 27.45 9.65 36.77
CA PRO A 67 28.11 9.50 38.05
C PRO A 67 27.61 8.26 38.79
N ALA A 68 28.49 7.61 39.58
CA ALA A 68 28.10 6.45 40.38
C ALA A 68 26.97 6.79 41.39
N ASP A 69 27.05 7.99 41.98
CA ASP A 69 26.06 8.50 42.92
C ASP A 69 25.47 9.81 42.38
N GLY A 70 24.37 9.72 41.65
CA GLY A 70 23.66 10.90 41.14
C GLY A 70 23.03 10.71 39.75
N PRO A 71 22.18 11.64 39.36
CA PRO A 71 21.52 11.57 38.05
C PRO A 71 22.51 11.84 36.93
N PRO A 72 22.33 11.18 35.75
CA PRO A 72 23.13 11.43 34.57
C PRO A 72 22.93 12.87 34.05
N THR A 73 23.98 13.38 33.43
CA THR A 73 24.00 14.72 32.83
C THR A 73 24.41 14.61 31.38
N VAL A 74 23.67 15.27 30.49
CA VAL A 74 24.00 15.44 29.09
C VAL A 74 24.46 16.85 28.84
N VAL A 75 25.57 17.01 28.12
CA VAL A 75 26.11 18.29 27.69
C VAL A 75 26.17 18.29 26.16
N VAL A 76 25.52 19.28 25.51
CA VAL A 76 25.60 19.48 24.06
C VAL A 76 26.29 20.80 23.81
N THR A 77 27.40 20.76 23.08
CA THR A 77 28.21 21.94 22.74
C THR A 77 28.23 22.12 21.23
N ASP A 78 27.90 23.33 20.76
CA ASP A 78 28.08 23.75 19.37
C ASP A 78 29.09 24.92 19.31
N ASN A 79 29.77 25.05 18.18
CA ASN A 79 30.62 26.18 17.86
C ASN A 79 29.90 27.17 16.91
N GLY A 80 28.61 27.36 17.10
CA GLY A 80 27.77 28.25 16.34
C GLY A 80 27.97 29.73 16.67
N ILE A 81 26.99 30.56 16.30
CA ILE A 81 27.08 32.02 16.46
C ILE A 81 26.98 32.48 17.92
N GLY A 82 26.48 31.63 18.82
CA GLY A 82 26.21 31.98 20.23
C GLY A 82 25.12 33.06 20.36
N LEU A 83 24.90 33.51 21.63
CA LEU A 83 23.87 34.50 21.99
C LEU A 83 24.49 35.69 22.72
N THR A 84 24.00 36.87 22.46
CA THR A 84 24.25 38.09 23.24
C THR A 84 23.35 38.12 24.48
N GLY A 85 23.66 38.98 25.47
CA GLY A 85 22.82 39.12 26.65
C GLY A 85 21.39 39.55 26.36
N THR A 86 21.19 40.41 25.36
CA THR A 86 19.85 40.82 24.89
C THR A 86 19.10 39.61 24.28
N GLU A 87 19.78 38.82 23.44
CA GLU A 87 19.19 37.65 22.82
C GLU A 87 18.85 36.57 23.86
N LEU A 88 19.64 36.40 24.91
CA LEU A 88 19.29 35.48 26.00
C LEU A 88 17.96 35.84 26.65
N VAL A 89 17.74 37.14 26.95
CA VAL A 89 16.47 37.60 27.53
C VAL A 89 15.33 37.44 26.53
N GLU A 90 15.53 37.84 25.27
CA GLU A 90 14.47 37.83 24.25
C GLU A 90 14.08 36.43 23.78
N LEU A 91 15.03 35.49 23.69
CA LEU A 91 14.83 34.21 23.08
C LEU A 91 14.58 33.08 24.08
N LEU A 92 15.26 33.12 25.25
CA LEU A 92 15.11 32.06 26.24
C LEU A 92 14.11 32.41 27.34
N ALA A 93 13.95 33.71 27.63
CA ALA A 93 13.02 34.20 28.66
C ALA A 93 11.63 34.55 28.08
N THR A 94 11.44 34.53 26.75
CA THR A 94 10.16 34.84 26.10
C THR A 94 9.68 33.65 25.27
N ILE A 95 8.65 32.96 25.75
CA ILE A 95 8.05 31.80 25.08
C ILE A 95 7.44 32.23 23.73
N GLY A 96 7.76 31.50 22.66
CA GLY A 96 7.21 31.75 21.31
C GLY A 96 7.94 32.85 20.52
N ARG A 97 8.99 33.46 21.05
CA ARG A 97 9.90 34.29 20.25
C ARG A 97 11.05 33.44 19.70
N SER A 98 11.33 33.61 18.43
CA SER A 98 12.49 33.03 17.77
C SER A 98 13.25 34.15 17.10
N SER A 99 14.57 34.22 17.24
CA SER A 99 15.45 35.12 16.48
C SER A 99 15.25 35.05 14.96
N LYS A 100 14.58 33.98 14.54
CA LYS A 100 14.32 33.61 13.15
C LYS A 100 13.10 34.33 12.55
N ARG A 101 12.31 35.10 13.34
CA ARG A 101 11.13 35.88 12.86
C ARG A 101 11.43 37.29 12.39
N GLY A 102 12.64 37.81 12.62
CA GLY A 102 13.09 39.14 12.16
C GLY A 102 13.68 39.09 10.74
N GLU A 103 14.66 39.94 10.45
CA GLU A 103 15.38 40.00 9.15
C GLU A 103 15.99 38.64 8.74
N LEU A 104 16.31 37.76 9.71
CA LEU A 104 16.79 36.40 9.50
C LEU A 104 15.69 35.41 9.06
N ALA A 105 14.41 35.71 9.29
CA ALA A 105 13.29 34.86 8.89
C ALA A 105 13.03 34.79 7.37
N GLN A 106 13.59 35.73 6.61
CA GLN A 106 13.51 35.72 5.14
C GLN A 106 14.45 34.66 4.52
N HIS A 107 15.31 34.05 5.31
CA HIS A 107 16.24 33.02 4.84
C HIS A 107 15.71 31.61 5.15
N ARG A 108 15.49 30.82 4.11
CA ARG A 108 15.00 29.44 4.14
C ARG A 108 15.94 28.41 4.77
N ASP A 109 17.05 28.83 5.39
CA ASP A 109 18.15 27.95 5.81
C ASP A 109 18.05 27.43 7.24
N PHE A 110 17.06 27.85 8.03
CA PHE A 110 16.87 27.41 9.40
C PHE A 110 15.83 26.29 9.53
N ILE A 111 16.14 25.28 10.35
CA ILE A 111 15.25 24.15 10.61
C ILE A 111 14.23 24.51 11.72
N GLY A 112 14.64 25.28 12.74
CA GLY A 112 13.81 25.67 13.88
C GLY A 112 12.98 26.92 13.61
N GLN A 113 11.64 26.81 13.64
CA GLN A 113 10.74 27.92 13.28
C GLN A 113 9.88 28.45 14.44
N PHE A 114 9.74 27.72 15.55
CA PHE A 114 8.69 27.99 16.53
C PHE A 114 9.15 28.62 17.85
N GLY A 115 10.45 28.67 18.17
CA GLY A 115 10.97 29.31 19.38
C GLY A 115 10.56 28.63 20.71
N ILE A 116 10.16 27.36 20.66
CA ILE A 116 9.75 26.57 21.83
C ILE A 116 10.63 25.33 22.03
N GLY A 117 11.62 25.11 21.18
CA GLY A 117 12.41 23.87 21.16
C GLY A 117 13.15 23.59 22.47
N LEU A 118 13.71 24.64 23.11
CA LEU A 118 14.42 24.45 24.38
C LEU A 118 13.48 23.98 25.51
N LEU A 119 12.17 24.29 25.44
CA LEU A 119 11.20 23.83 26.44
C LEU A 119 11.07 22.32 26.46
N ALA A 120 11.38 21.63 25.35
CA ALA A 120 11.39 20.17 25.31
C ALA A 120 12.42 19.56 26.29
N CYS A 121 13.47 20.30 26.66
CA CYS A 121 14.46 19.85 27.61
C CYS A 121 13.87 19.73 29.04
N PHE A 122 12.85 20.50 29.41
CA PHE A 122 12.15 20.36 30.67
C PHE A 122 11.31 19.08 30.78
N LEU A 123 11.14 18.34 29.67
CA LEU A 123 10.52 17.01 29.73
C LEU A 123 11.40 16.01 30.50
N VAL A 124 12.73 16.19 30.47
CA VAL A 124 13.73 15.28 31.03
C VAL A 124 14.57 15.90 32.15
N ALA A 125 14.55 17.23 32.32
CA ALA A 125 15.34 17.96 33.31
C ALA A 125 14.49 19.00 34.03
N ASP A 126 14.73 19.23 35.33
CA ASP A 126 14.06 20.29 36.10
C ASP A 126 14.78 21.63 35.97
N GLU A 127 16.04 21.60 35.55
CA GLU A 127 16.89 22.77 35.35
C GLU A 127 17.70 22.60 34.07
N ILE A 128 17.80 23.70 33.30
CA ILE A 128 18.59 23.80 32.08
C ILE A 128 19.62 24.89 32.27
N THR A 129 20.90 24.56 32.08
CA THR A 129 21.98 25.55 32.11
C THR A 129 22.49 25.77 30.67
N VAL A 130 22.52 27.02 30.22
CA VAL A 130 23.02 27.41 28.88
C VAL A 130 24.20 28.35 29.08
N VAL A 131 25.40 27.93 28.72
CA VAL A 131 26.59 28.78 28.64
C VAL A 131 26.81 29.18 27.18
N THR A 132 26.89 30.46 26.91
CA THR A 132 27.03 30.97 25.54
C THR A 132 27.97 32.14 25.43
N ARG A 133 28.69 32.24 24.30
CA ARG A 133 29.50 33.39 23.91
C ARG A 133 29.19 33.76 22.47
N SER A 134 28.86 35.02 22.24
CA SER A 134 28.53 35.50 20.89
C SER A 134 29.76 35.61 19.99
N ALA A 135 29.69 35.09 18.78
CA ALA A 135 30.73 35.30 17.75
C ALA A 135 30.68 36.67 17.08
N ARG A 136 29.65 37.48 17.36
CA ARG A 136 29.52 38.85 16.77
C ARG A 136 30.46 39.87 17.40
N ASP A 137 30.92 39.58 18.60
CA ASP A 137 31.86 40.44 19.35
C ASP A 137 32.99 39.55 19.89
N PRO A 138 34.21 39.69 19.36
CA PRO A 138 35.37 38.92 19.81
C PRO A 138 35.68 39.08 21.30
N ASP A 139 35.35 40.23 21.89
CA ASP A 139 35.60 40.57 23.29
C ASP A 139 34.39 40.23 24.19
N ALA A 140 33.34 39.60 23.65
CA ALA A 140 32.15 39.24 24.42
C ALA A 140 32.51 38.30 25.57
N GLN A 141 32.07 38.64 26.77
CA GLN A 141 32.13 37.77 27.93
C GLN A 141 31.13 36.61 27.78
N ALA A 142 31.52 35.40 28.20
CA ALA A 142 30.58 34.27 28.23
C ALA A 142 29.50 34.53 29.30
N LEU A 143 28.26 34.19 28.97
CA LEU A 143 27.10 34.32 29.85
C LEU A 143 26.51 32.95 30.13
N CYS A 144 26.11 32.76 31.41
CA CYS A 144 25.37 31.58 31.84
C CYS A 144 23.93 31.99 32.13
N TRP A 145 23.01 31.36 31.40
CA TRP A 145 21.57 31.39 31.65
C TRP A 145 21.19 30.08 32.36
N GLN A 146 20.48 30.19 33.46
CA GLN A 146 20.02 29.05 34.25
C GLN A 146 18.51 29.15 34.42
N GLY A 147 17.77 28.31 33.70
CA GLY A 147 16.32 28.28 33.73
C GLY A 147 15.77 27.08 34.46
N ARG A 148 14.69 27.26 35.20
CA ARG A 148 14.01 26.24 36.00
C ARG A 148 12.61 25.98 35.52
N ALA A 149 12.12 24.79 35.79
CA ALA A 149 10.78 24.34 35.37
C ALA A 149 9.64 25.16 36.00
N ASP A 150 9.91 25.94 37.06
CA ASP A 150 8.95 26.86 37.70
C ASP A 150 8.80 28.19 36.94
N GLY A 151 9.59 28.42 35.91
CA GLY A 151 9.59 29.65 35.09
C GLY A 151 10.55 30.72 35.57
N THR A 152 11.35 30.45 36.62
CA THR A 152 12.41 31.38 37.06
C THR A 152 13.70 31.14 36.29
N TYR A 153 14.47 32.20 36.08
CA TYR A 153 15.79 32.12 35.48
C TYR A 153 16.76 33.17 36.05
N ASP A 154 18.05 32.87 35.96
CA ASP A 154 19.14 33.77 36.29
C ASP A 154 20.07 33.93 35.06
N ILE A 155 20.70 35.10 34.91
CA ILE A 155 21.76 35.33 33.94
C ILE A 155 22.97 35.91 34.67
N THR A 156 24.11 35.23 34.54
CA THR A 156 25.36 35.65 35.16
C THR A 156 26.51 35.59 34.17
N PRO A 157 27.45 36.56 34.22
CA PRO A 157 28.71 36.41 33.51
C PRO A 157 29.52 35.26 34.11
N VAL A 158 30.19 34.48 33.27
CA VAL A 158 31.01 33.35 33.69
C VAL A 158 32.35 33.34 32.97
N ASP A 159 33.38 32.83 33.65
CA ASP A 159 34.61 32.46 32.97
C ASP A 159 34.43 31.09 32.31
N SER A 160 34.71 31.01 31.00
CA SER A 160 34.48 29.81 30.21
C SER A 160 35.55 29.66 29.14
N ASP A 161 35.93 28.44 28.87
CA ASP A 161 36.81 28.00 27.77
C ASP A 161 36.14 28.10 26.37
N LEU A 162 34.83 28.36 26.34
CA LEU A 162 34.08 28.49 25.12
C LEU A 162 34.56 29.70 24.31
N THR A 163 35.10 29.47 23.12
CA THR A 163 35.57 30.53 22.23
C THR A 163 34.42 31.31 21.60
N ALA A 164 33.49 30.64 20.97
CA ALA A 164 32.20 31.16 20.54
C ALA A 164 31.26 29.96 20.31
N GLY A 165 29.96 30.14 20.56
CA GLY A 165 28.95 29.10 20.45
C GLY A 165 28.09 28.93 21.67
N THR A 166 27.52 27.75 21.87
CA THR A 166 26.62 27.48 22.99
C THR A 166 26.86 26.07 23.55
N ARG A 167 26.81 25.98 24.88
CA ARG A 167 26.90 24.73 25.65
C ARG A 167 25.66 24.59 26.52
N VAL A 168 24.86 23.56 26.29
CA VAL A 168 23.62 23.26 27.04
C VAL A 168 23.86 22.07 27.95
N HIS A 169 23.60 22.25 29.23
CA HIS A 169 23.69 21.20 30.26
C HIS A 169 22.28 20.80 30.69
N LEU A 170 21.99 19.50 30.67
CA LEU A 170 20.76 18.91 31.19
C LEU A 170 21.09 17.88 32.25
N ARG A 171 20.55 18.08 33.43
CA ARG A 171 20.63 17.10 34.52
C ARG A 171 19.30 16.37 34.61
N ALA A 172 19.34 15.04 34.61
CA ALA A 172 18.11 14.24 34.63
C ALA A 172 17.28 14.54 35.89
N ARG A 173 15.99 14.76 35.66
CA ARG A 173 15.03 14.79 36.77
C ARG A 173 14.68 13.37 37.20
N THR A 174 14.23 13.25 38.46
CA THR A 174 13.87 11.96 39.05
C THR A 174 12.83 11.20 38.20
N GLY A 175 13.13 9.95 37.87
CA GLY A 175 12.31 9.06 37.06
C GLY A 175 12.54 9.18 35.55
N PHE A 176 13.44 10.06 35.08
CA PHE A 176 13.78 10.24 33.66
C PHE A 176 15.26 9.97 33.38
N GLU A 177 15.98 9.35 34.30
CA GLU A 177 17.44 9.10 34.23
C GLU A 177 17.80 8.29 32.98
N HIS A 178 16.96 7.32 32.62
CA HIS A 178 17.19 6.45 31.45
C HIS A 178 17.24 7.20 30.13
N HIS A 179 16.53 8.35 30.00
CA HIS A 179 16.55 9.19 28.81
C HIS A 179 17.89 9.89 28.58
N LEU A 180 18.72 10.05 29.64
CA LEU A 180 20.00 10.73 29.58
C LEU A 180 21.19 9.76 29.70
N THR A 181 20.97 8.44 29.60
CA THR A 181 22.06 7.46 29.55
C THR A 181 22.81 7.55 28.21
N ARG A 182 24.11 7.19 28.25
CA ARG A 182 25.00 7.28 27.09
C ARG A 182 24.46 6.52 25.87
N ASP A 183 24.01 5.29 26.09
CA ASP A 183 23.52 4.45 24.98
C ASP A 183 22.22 4.99 24.37
N HIS A 184 21.31 5.49 25.21
CA HIS A 184 20.07 6.09 24.78
C HIS A 184 20.30 7.38 23.99
N VAL A 185 21.16 8.28 24.51
CA VAL A 185 21.53 9.54 23.83
C VAL A 185 22.22 9.25 22.51
N LEU A 186 23.11 8.24 22.43
CA LEU A 186 23.77 7.84 21.18
C LEU A 186 22.76 7.35 20.14
N ALA A 187 21.80 6.51 20.56
CA ALA A 187 20.74 6.03 19.67
C ALA A 187 19.88 7.19 19.14
N LEU A 188 19.50 8.14 20.01
CA LEU A 188 18.75 9.33 19.59
C LEU A 188 19.55 10.26 18.68
N ALA A 189 20.83 10.50 19.00
CA ALA A 189 21.69 11.34 18.17
C ALA A 189 21.86 10.74 16.76
N ARG A 190 22.04 9.43 16.64
CA ARG A 190 22.07 8.71 15.35
C ARG A 190 20.74 8.80 14.62
N ARG A 191 19.64 8.63 15.35
CA ARG A 191 18.27 8.69 14.79
C ARG A 191 17.98 10.05 14.17
N TYR A 192 18.23 11.14 14.88
CA TYR A 192 17.89 12.49 14.45
C TYR A 192 18.98 13.15 13.61
N GLY A 193 20.24 12.92 13.94
CA GLY A 193 21.38 13.62 13.36
C GLY A 193 22.26 12.78 12.44
N GLY A 194 21.96 11.47 12.26
CA GLY A 194 22.82 10.54 11.54
C GLY A 194 23.12 10.91 10.08
N LEU A 195 22.28 11.70 9.43
CA LEU A 195 22.46 12.17 8.04
C LEU A 195 22.88 13.64 7.93
N LEU A 196 23.08 14.35 9.05
CA LEU A 196 23.55 15.75 9.04
C LEU A 196 24.98 15.85 8.45
N THR A 197 25.27 16.95 7.78
CA THR A 197 26.54 17.14 7.07
C THR A 197 27.69 17.63 7.97
N LEU A 198 27.35 18.22 9.12
CA LEU A 198 28.36 18.68 10.08
C LEU A 198 28.73 17.53 11.03
N PRO A 199 29.99 17.42 11.47
CA PRO A 199 30.41 16.37 12.38
C PRO A 199 29.71 16.48 13.73
N ILE A 200 29.10 15.37 14.15
CA ILE A 200 28.48 15.20 15.46
C ILE A 200 29.23 14.08 16.17
N ARG A 201 29.71 14.35 17.37
CA ARG A 201 30.45 13.37 18.19
C ARG A 201 29.77 13.17 19.54
N LEU A 202 29.76 11.94 20.02
CA LEU A 202 29.46 11.62 21.39
C LEU A 202 30.73 11.02 22.05
N GLY A 203 31.47 11.87 22.74
CA GLY A 203 32.84 11.55 23.19
C GLY A 203 33.73 11.18 21.98
N SER A 204 34.28 9.96 21.98
CA SER A 204 35.11 9.47 20.87
C SER A 204 34.30 8.91 19.67
N VAL A 205 32.98 8.74 19.80
CA VAL A 205 32.14 8.10 18.78
C VAL A 205 31.61 9.15 17.79
N GLN A 206 31.90 8.96 16.49
CA GLN A 206 31.25 9.71 15.41
C GLN A 206 29.80 9.22 15.25
N VAL A 207 28.83 10.14 15.30
CA VAL A 207 27.40 9.84 15.21
C VAL A 207 26.95 9.64 13.78
N ASN A 208 27.41 10.51 12.87
CA ASN A 208 26.97 10.67 11.49
C ASN A 208 28.10 10.38 10.50
N ASN A 209 28.47 9.10 10.37
CA ASN A 209 29.54 8.65 9.49
C ASN A 209 29.05 7.93 8.23
N GLU A 210 27.75 7.75 8.08
CA GLU A 210 27.17 7.03 6.94
C GLU A 210 26.62 8.00 5.89
N PRO A 211 26.83 7.71 4.59
CA PRO A 211 26.22 8.50 3.54
C PRO A 211 24.71 8.29 3.51
N PRO A 212 23.93 9.31 3.18
CA PRO A 212 22.48 9.17 3.02
C PRO A 212 22.17 8.26 1.81
N PRO A 213 21.01 7.55 1.83
CA PRO A 213 20.70 6.55 0.81
C PRO A 213 20.54 7.14 -0.61
N TRP A 214 20.20 8.41 -0.74
CA TRP A 214 20.11 9.08 -2.05
C TRP A 214 21.48 9.48 -2.63
N ASP A 215 22.57 9.39 -1.86
CA ASP A 215 23.94 9.60 -2.34
C ASP A 215 24.63 8.26 -2.72
N PHE A 216 23.92 7.12 -2.65
CA PHE A 216 24.44 5.83 -3.11
C PHE A 216 24.70 5.82 -4.63
N PRO A 217 25.56 4.92 -5.12
CA PRO A 217 25.73 4.71 -6.56
C PRO A 217 24.39 4.47 -7.25
N ALA A 218 24.32 4.77 -8.56
CA ALA A 218 23.10 4.63 -9.33
C ALA A 218 22.50 3.22 -9.17
N LEU A 219 21.19 3.13 -8.96
CA LEU A 219 20.45 1.87 -8.78
C LEU A 219 20.44 0.98 -10.03
N THR A 220 20.89 1.51 -11.16
CA THR A 220 21.16 0.74 -12.38
C THR A 220 22.41 -0.14 -12.26
N MET A 221 23.29 0.18 -11.31
CA MET A 221 24.46 -0.64 -10.96
C MET A 221 24.07 -1.60 -9.85
N GLU A 222 24.50 -2.85 -9.92
CA GLU A 222 24.21 -3.90 -8.94
C GLU A 222 24.61 -3.46 -7.52
N HIS A 223 25.82 -2.95 -7.35
CA HIS A 223 26.31 -2.45 -6.06
C HIS A 223 25.46 -1.30 -5.47
N GLY A 224 24.97 -0.39 -6.31
CA GLY A 224 24.10 0.71 -5.85
C GLY A 224 22.75 0.20 -5.33
N ARG A 225 22.18 -0.76 -6.06
CA ARG A 225 20.95 -1.44 -5.66
C ARG A 225 21.13 -2.23 -4.36
N GLU A 226 22.20 -3.03 -4.25
CA GLU A 226 22.51 -3.79 -3.03
C GLU A 226 22.65 -2.88 -1.81
N SER A 227 23.37 -1.76 -1.95
CA SER A 227 23.53 -0.77 -0.88
C SER A 227 22.18 -0.18 -0.45
N ALA A 228 21.30 0.13 -1.39
CA ALA A 228 19.97 0.64 -1.10
C ALA A 228 19.10 -0.40 -0.38
N LEU A 229 19.11 -1.66 -0.81
CA LEU A 229 18.36 -2.75 -0.17
C LEU A 229 18.89 -3.01 1.25
N ALA A 230 20.22 -3.07 1.43
CA ALA A 230 20.85 -3.23 2.74
C ALA A 230 20.52 -2.07 3.71
N TYR A 231 20.41 -0.83 3.19
CA TYR A 231 19.95 0.31 3.97
C TYR A 231 18.51 0.09 4.46
N ALA A 232 17.61 -0.35 3.59
CA ALA A 232 16.21 -0.59 3.96
C ALA A 232 16.08 -1.69 5.02
N SER A 233 16.81 -2.80 4.87
CA SER A 233 16.83 -3.89 5.85
C SER A 233 17.26 -3.39 7.23
N ARG A 234 18.30 -2.56 7.29
CA ARG A 234 18.84 -2.04 8.56
C ARG A 234 18.00 -0.92 9.18
N VAL A 235 17.49 0.02 8.37
CA VAL A 235 16.88 1.27 8.86
C VAL A 235 15.36 1.19 8.93
N LEU A 236 14.74 0.42 8.04
CA LEU A 236 13.28 0.28 7.95
C LEU A 236 12.79 -1.08 8.45
N ASP A 237 13.71 -2.01 8.80
CA ASP A 237 13.40 -3.42 9.10
C ASP A 237 12.57 -4.04 7.98
N LEU A 238 13.01 -3.85 6.73
CA LEU A 238 12.30 -4.22 5.53
C LEU A 238 13.28 -4.81 4.50
N ASP A 239 12.99 -6.03 4.00
CA ASP A 239 13.71 -6.64 2.89
C ASP A 239 12.94 -6.42 1.57
N PRO A 240 13.11 -5.26 0.91
CA PRO A 240 12.27 -4.87 -0.20
C PRO A 240 12.59 -5.66 -1.48
N LEU A 241 11.59 -5.80 -2.35
CA LEU A 241 11.77 -6.42 -3.67
C LEU A 241 12.67 -5.58 -4.58
N ASP A 242 12.56 -4.25 -4.46
CA ASP A 242 13.32 -3.30 -5.28
C ASP A 242 13.41 -1.92 -4.63
N ALA A 243 14.30 -1.07 -5.16
CA ALA A 243 14.47 0.31 -4.79
C ALA A 243 14.29 1.23 -6.00
N ILE A 244 13.58 2.33 -5.82
CA ILE A 244 13.23 3.31 -6.84
C ILE A 244 13.81 4.67 -6.46
N PRO A 245 14.62 5.33 -7.30
CA PRO A 245 15.13 6.66 -7.00
C PRO A 245 14.00 7.70 -7.07
N LEU A 246 13.95 8.58 -6.09
CA LEU A 246 12.95 9.64 -5.98
C LEU A 246 13.60 11.02 -6.11
N HIS A 247 13.08 11.82 -7.02
CA HIS A 247 13.51 13.21 -7.24
C HIS A 247 12.29 14.09 -7.51
N ALA A 248 12.23 15.22 -6.80
CA ALA A 248 11.26 16.28 -7.02
C ALA A 248 11.91 17.62 -6.65
N ASP A 249 11.23 18.74 -6.90
CA ASP A 249 11.75 20.08 -6.60
C ASP A 249 12.06 20.22 -5.10
N GLY A 250 13.36 20.26 -4.76
CA GLY A 250 13.85 20.34 -3.39
C GLY A 250 13.61 19.06 -2.55
N VAL A 251 13.35 17.91 -3.20
CA VAL A 251 13.17 16.61 -2.54
C VAL A 251 13.96 15.55 -3.27
N ARG A 252 14.65 14.69 -2.51
CA ARG A 252 15.40 13.53 -3.00
C ARG A 252 15.22 12.35 -2.05
N GLY A 253 15.36 11.14 -2.55
CA GLY A 253 15.22 9.96 -1.71
C GLY A 253 15.12 8.67 -2.49
N LEU A 254 14.67 7.63 -1.80
CA LEU A 254 14.40 6.30 -2.35
C LEU A 254 13.01 5.83 -1.93
N ALA A 255 12.31 5.15 -2.82
CA ALA A 255 11.16 4.33 -2.49
C ALA A 255 11.55 2.85 -2.56
N PHE A 256 11.10 2.08 -1.60
CA PHE A 256 11.36 0.66 -1.46
C PHE A 256 10.07 -0.12 -1.70
N VAL A 257 10.10 -1.04 -2.66
CA VAL A 257 8.94 -1.87 -3.00
C VAL A 257 8.75 -2.93 -1.91
N LEU A 258 7.57 -2.97 -1.32
CA LEU A 258 7.25 -3.88 -0.22
C LEU A 258 7.32 -5.35 -0.66
N PRO A 259 7.84 -6.27 0.18
CA PRO A 259 7.91 -7.69 -0.14
C PRO A 259 6.60 -8.44 0.12
N TYR A 260 5.55 -7.74 0.49
CA TYR A 260 4.21 -8.27 0.77
C TYR A 260 3.16 -7.31 0.22
N GLU A 261 1.96 -7.82 -0.02
CA GLU A 261 0.83 -7.02 -0.48
C GLU A 261 0.15 -6.30 0.70
N PRO A 262 0.27 -4.97 0.82
CA PRO A 262 -0.50 -4.21 1.80
C PRO A 262 -1.92 -3.98 1.29
N SER A 263 -2.87 -3.75 2.21
CA SER A 263 -4.18 -3.25 1.80
C SER A 263 -4.02 -1.90 1.09
N PRO A 264 -4.70 -1.64 -0.04
CA PRO A 264 -4.66 -0.33 -0.70
C PRO A 264 -5.14 0.84 0.19
N ALA A 265 -5.94 0.55 1.22
CA ALA A 265 -6.37 1.52 2.22
C ALA A 265 -5.37 1.70 3.37
N ALA A 266 -4.32 0.87 3.47
CA ALA A 266 -3.31 0.99 4.50
C ALA A 266 -2.42 2.20 4.23
N ARG A 267 -2.25 3.06 5.24
CA ARG A 267 -1.30 4.15 5.18
C ARG A 267 0.10 3.59 5.39
N GLN A 268 1.01 3.98 4.51
CA GLN A 268 2.42 3.60 4.64
C GLN A 268 3.15 4.62 5.51
N ASP A 269 3.97 4.10 6.43
CA ASP A 269 4.84 4.91 7.29
C ASP A 269 6.09 5.31 6.52
N HIS A 270 6.09 6.50 5.95
CA HIS A 270 7.25 7.03 5.24
C HIS A 270 8.22 7.70 6.23
N ARG A 271 9.54 7.48 6.00
CA ARG A 271 10.58 8.14 6.77
C ARG A 271 11.00 9.43 6.07
N VAL A 272 10.82 10.56 6.72
CA VAL A 272 11.07 11.86 6.13
C VAL A 272 12.09 12.66 6.91
N TYR A 273 13.00 13.29 6.17
CA TYR A 273 14.00 14.20 6.68
C TYR A 273 13.71 15.61 6.17
N LEU A 274 14.08 16.60 6.94
CA LEU A 274 14.10 18.00 6.55
C LEU A 274 15.53 18.48 6.68
N ARG A 275 16.16 18.82 5.56
CA ARG A 275 17.59 19.20 5.51
C ARG A 275 18.49 18.20 6.23
N ARG A 276 18.29 16.93 5.94
CA ARG A 276 19.01 15.79 6.51
C ARG A 276 18.77 15.53 8.00
N MET A 277 17.88 16.27 8.66
CA MET A 277 17.45 15.98 10.02
C MET A 277 16.14 15.19 9.99
N LEU A 278 16.06 14.11 10.76
CA LEU A 278 14.85 13.29 10.82
C LEU A 278 13.67 14.10 11.35
N LEU A 279 12.61 14.22 10.53
CA LEU A 279 11.37 14.88 10.90
C LEU A 279 10.36 13.87 11.45
N SER A 280 10.12 12.78 10.69
CA SER A 280 9.15 11.74 11.06
C SER A 280 9.55 10.39 10.48
N GLU A 281 9.17 9.30 11.17
CA GLU A 281 9.31 7.92 10.70
C GLU A 281 7.98 7.32 10.21
N SER A 282 6.90 8.07 10.38
CA SER A 282 5.53 7.68 10.05
C SER A 282 4.75 8.80 9.36
N ALA A 283 5.42 9.52 8.43
CA ALA A 283 4.73 10.51 7.62
C ALA A 283 3.78 9.81 6.64
N ASP A 284 2.54 10.26 6.59
CA ASP A 284 1.55 9.80 5.63
C ASP A 284 1.37 10.81 4.47
N ARG A 285 0.59 10.44 3.44
CA ARG A 285 0.18 11.31 2.32
C ARG A 285 1.30 11.96 1.52
N LEU A 286 2.50 11.38 1.58
CA LEU A 286 3.65 11.88 0.83
C LEU A 286 3.63 11.45 -0.64
N LEU A 287 3.04 10.28 -0.92
CA LEU A 287 2.90 9.70 -2.25
C LEU A 287 1.43 9.68 -2.67
N PRO A 288 1.14 9.58 -3.98
CA PRO A 288 -0.21 9.30 -4.45
C PRO A 288 -0.73 7.95 -3.92
N ASP A 289 -2.05 7.83 -3.70
CA ASP A 289 -2.68 6.63 -3.13
C ASP A 289 -2.38 5.35 -3.92
N TRP A 290 -2.20 5.46 -5.23
CA TRP A 290 -1.86 4.32 -6.08
C TRP A 290 -0.45 3.76 -5.82
N ALA A 291 0.45 4.50 -5.16
CA ALA A 291 1.79 4.05 -4.78
C ALA A 291 1.81 3.28 -3.44
N PHE A 292 0.71 2.62 -3.08
CA PHE A 292 0.51 1.88 -1.82
C PHE A 292 1.55 0.78 -1.58
N PHE A 293 2.16 0.27 -2.63
CA PHE A 293 3.12 -0.84 -2.61
C PHE A 293 4.56 -0.42 -2.31
N VAL A 294 4.80 0.87 -2.00
CA VAL A 294 6.13 1.37 -1.65
C VAL A 294 6.15 2.10 -0.31
N ARG A 295 7.28 1.98 0.39
CA ARG A 295 7.64 2.80 1.55
C ARG A 295 8.85 3.64 1.19
N CYS A 296 8.85 4.94 1.48
CA CYS A 296 9.95 5.81 1.07
C CYS A 296 10.74 6.41 2.24
N VAL A 297 11.99 6.75 1.90
CA VAL A 297 12.88 7.58 2.71
C VAL A 297 13.25 8.79 1.86
N ILE A 298 12.86 9.97 2.30
CA ILE A 298 13.14 11.22 1.57
C ILE A 298 13.77 12.28 2.44
N ASP A 299 14.53 13.17 1.82
CA ASP A 299 15.00 14.44 2.37
C ASP A 299 14.41 15.60 1.58
N ALA A 300 13.83 16.56 2.30
CA ALA A 300 13.26 17.76 1.73
C ALA A 300 14.05 18.99 2.18
N ASP A 301 14.40 19.88 1.25
CA ASP A 301 15.12 21.11 1.60
C ASP A 301 14.15 22.24 1.97
N ASP A 302 12.98 22.28 1.33
CA ASP A 302 12.12 23.47 1.30
C ASP A 302 10.64 23.19 1.66
N LEU A 303 10.26 21.99 2.07
CA LEU A 303 8.91 21.73 2.57
C LEU A 303 8.75 22.24 4.00
N SER A 304 7.57 22.74 4.32
CA SER A 304 7.26 23.26 5.65
C SER A 304 6.72 22.14 6.56
N PRO A 305 7.37 21.89 7.71
CA PRO A 305 6.86 20.91 8.67
C PRO A 305 5.57 21.42 9.32
N ASN A 306 4.66 20.52 9.68
CA ASN A 306 3.51 20.86 10.49
C ASN A 306 3.91 21.16 11.96
N ALA A 307 2.98 21.68 12.76
CA ALA A 307 3.24 22.08 14.14
C ALA A 307 3.69 20.91 15.05
N ALA A 308 3.18 19.70 14.79
CA ALA A 308 3.54 18.49 15.55
C ALA A 308 4.88 17.89 15.09
N ARG A 309 5.43 18.34 13.97
CA ARG A 309 6.66 17.82 13.35
C ARG A 309 6.63 16.31 13.10
N ASP A 310 5.45 15.80 12.77
CA ASP A 310 5.25 14.41 12.37
C ASP A 310 4.94 14.27 10.85
N GLY A 311 5.00 15.38 10.10
CA GLY A 311 4.81 15.45 8.66
C GLY A 311 4.97 16.88 8.13
N PHE A 312 4.53 17.08 6.89
CA PHE A 312 4.53 18.39 6.23
C PHE A 312 3.14 19.02 6.22
N ILE A 313 3.08 20.34 6.02
CA ILE A 313 1.83 21.07 5.85
C ILE A 313 1.24 20.70 4.48
N GLU A 314 -0.05 20.37 4.45
CA GLU A 314 -0.79 20.16 3.20
C GLU A 314 -1.01 21.49 2.48
N ASP A 315 -0.15 21.77 1.50
CA ASP A 315 -0.19 22.94 0.67
C ASP A 315 0.03 22.59 -0.82
N GLU A 316 -0.06 23.59 -1.70
CA GLU A 316 0.14 23.40 -3.14
C GLU A 316 1.55 22.88 -3.46
N ARG A 317 2.54 23.18 -2.64
CA ARG A 317 3.91 22.73 -2.84
C ARG A 317 4.04 21.24 -2.57
N LEU A 318 3.51 20.75 -1.45
CA LEU A 318 3.47 19.32 -1.15
C LEU A 318 2.66 18.56 -2.20
N ALA A 319 1.55 19.13 -2.69
CA ALA A 319 0.76 18.52 -3.76
C ALA A 319 1.58 18.35 -5.06
N ARG A 320 2.35 19.38 -5.47
CA ARG A 320 3.26 19.27 -6.63
C ARG A 320 4.37 18.25 -6.43
N VAL A 321 4.99 18.23 -5.25
CA VAL A 321 6.03 17.25 -4.91
C VAL A 321 5.44 15.83 -4.99
N ARG A 322 4.26 15.58 -4.43
CA ARG A 322 3.56 14.30 -4.49
C ARG A 322 3.35 13.83 -5.93
N GLU A 323 2.92 14.73 -6.81
CA GLU A 323 2.74 14.42 -8.22
C GLU A 323 4.07 14.11 -8.93
N GLN A 324 5.13 14.86 -8.65
CA GLN A 324 6.46 14.63 -9.21
C GLN A 324 7.05 13.29 -8.76
N LEU A 325 6.94 12.97 -7.47
CA LEU A 325 7.37 11.67 -6.93
C LEU A 325 6.58 10.52 -7.57
N GLY A 326 5.27 10.68 -7.72
CA GLY A 326 4.44 9.72 -8.42
C GLY A 326 4.87 9.50 -9.87
N ARG A 327 5.13 10.56 -10.62
CA ARG A 327 5.67 10.46 -11.98
C ARG A 327 7.02 9.73 -12.00
N GLY A 328 7.93 10.05 -11.08
CA GLY A 328 9.22 9.37 -10.97
C GLY A 328 9.08 7.86 -10.75
N ILE A 329 8.14 7.44 -9.89
CA ILE A 329 7.85 6.01 -9.68
C ILE A 329 7.33 5.36 -10.97
N ARG A 330 6.36 5.99 -11.67
CA ARG A 330 5.83 5.47 -12.94
C ARG A 330 6.89 5.33 -14.02
N ASP A 331 7.74 6.32 -14.16
CA ASP A 331 8.81 6.31 -15.16
C ASP A 331 9.84 5.23 -14.87
N HIS A 332 10.20 5.03 -13.59
CA HIS A 332 11.08 3.93 -13.20
C HIS A 332 10.44 2.56 -13.49
N LEU A 333 9.14 2.37 -13.24
CA LEU A 333 8.44 1.13 -13.56
C LEU A 333 8.39 0.88 -15.08
N LYS A 334 8.23 1.92 -15.91
CA LYS A 334 8.36 1.81 -17.38
C LYS A 334 9.77 1.40 -17.80
N ASP A 335 10.79 1.92 -17.14
CA ASP A 335 12.17 1.50 -17.39
C ASP A 335 12.42 0.06 -16.93
N LEU A 336 11.88 -0.38 -15.80
CA LEU A 336 11.89 -1.78 -15.39
C LEU A 336 11.25 -2.69 -16.42
N ALA A 337 10.08 -2.31 -16.97
CA ALA A 337 9.40 -3.07 -18.02
C ALA A 337 10.30 -3.30 -19.24
N ARG A 338 11.10 -2.30 -19.58
CA ARG A 338 11.98 -2.32 -20.75
C ARG A 338 13.31 -3.03 -20.50
N LEU A 339 13.96 -2.73 -19.36
CA LEU A 339 15.35 -3.11 -19.10
C LEU A 339 15.46 -4.38 -18.23
N TRP A 340 14.54 -4.55 -17.28
CA TRP A 340 14.56 -5.65 -16.31
C TRP A 340 13.15 -6.25 -16.09
N PRO A 341 12.56 -6.84 -17.15
CA PRO A 341 11.17 -7.33 -17.11
C PRO A 341 10.90 -8.36 -16.01
N ALA A 342 11.88 -9.18 -15.64
CA ALA A 342 11.75 -10.14 -14.57
C ALA A 342 11.57 -9.47 -13.19
N ARG A 343 12.20 -8.32 -12.95
CA ARG A 343 12.02 -7.56 -11.69
C ARG A 343 10.61 -6.99 -11.61
N LEU A 344 10.11 -6.39 -12.70
CA LEU A 344 8.75 -5.88 -12.74
C LEU A 344 7.72 -7.00 -12.57
N ALA A 345 7.94 -8.16 -13.21
CA ALA A 345 7.07 -9.33 -13.05
C ALA A 345 6.97 -9.77 -11.57
N GLY A 346 8.09 -9.77 -10.84
CA GLY A 346 8.10 -10.05 -9.40
C GLY A 346 7.30 -9.04 -8.59
N ILE A 347 7.42 -7.76 -8.88
CA ILE A 347 6.64 -6.68 -8.24
C ILE A 347 5.15 -6.90 -8.47
N VAL A 348 4.73 -7.08 -9.73
CA VAL A 348 3.32 -7.30 -10.09
C VAL A 348 2.78 -8.59 -9.48
N ALA A 349 3.57 -9.67 -9.47
CA ALA A 349 3.13 -10.94 -8.88
C ALA A 349 2.86 -10.84 -7.36
N THR A 350 3.56 -9.94 -6.67
CA THR A 350 3.36 -9.70 -5.23
C THR A 350 2.17 -8.78 -4.94
N HIS A 351 1.86 -7.84 -5.85
CA HIS A 351 0.90 -6.76 -5.63
C HIS A 351 -0.29 -6.79 -6.61
N ASP A 352 -0.58 -7.94 -7.23
CA ASP A 352 -1.53 -8.09 -8.33
C ASP A 352 -2.96 -7.69 -7.96
N ALA A 353 -3.43 -8.01 -6.77
CA ALA A 353 -4.78 -7.68 -6.33
C ALA A 353 -4.95 -6.17 -6.13
N GLY A 354 -3.99 -5.52 -5.47
CA GLY A 354 -4.00 -4.07 -5.26
C GLY A 354 -3.83 -3.29 -6.57
N ILE A 355 -2.92 -3.71 -7.44
CA ILE A 355 -2.73 -3.13 -8.77
C ILE A 355 -4.02 -3.27 -9.59
N SER A 356 -4.66 -4.45 -9.58
CA SER A 356 -5.92 -4.68 -10.30
C SER A 356 -7.05 -3.81 -9.76
N ALA A 357 -7.15 -3.62 -8.45
CA ALA A 357 -8.16 -2.75 -7.85
C ALA A 357 -8.00 -1.28 -8.27
N LEU A 358 -6.77 -0.78 -8.35
CA LEU A 358 -6.49 0.58 -8.80
C LEU A 358 -6.70 0.75 -10.31
N ALA A 359 -6.25 -0.21 -11.11
CA ALA A 359 -6.30 -0.18 -12.56
C ALA A 359 -7.75 -0.08 -13.10
N VAL A 360 -8.76 -0.45 -12.32
CA VAL A 360 -10.18 -0.22 -12.65
C VAL A 360 -10.49 1.27 -12.80
N HIS A 361 -9.80 2.13 -12.05
CA HIS A 361 -10.09 3.56 -11.97
C HIS A 361 -8.98 4.45 -12.57
N ASP A 362 -7.82 3.88 -12.90
CA ASP A 362 -6.64 4.59 -13.43
C ASP A 362 -6.15 3.94 -14.73
N ASP A 363 -6.42 4.59 -15.86
CA ASP A 363 -6.02 4.12 -17.18
C ASP A 363 -4.51 4.03 -17.38
N GLU A 364 -3.74 4.95 -16.79
CA GLU A 364 -2.28 4.89 -16.88
C GLU A 364 -1.72 3.71 -16.09
N CYS A 365 -2.29 3.43 -14.93
CA CYS A 365 -1.97 2.26 -14.13
C CYS A 365 -2.30 0.97 -14.91
N LEU A 366 -3.50 0.89 -15.52
CA LEU A 366 -3.88 -0.25 -16.34
C LEU A 366 -2.92 -0.45 -17.52
N LEU A 367 -2.61 0.61 -18.26
CA LEU A 367 -1.72 0.52 -19.43
C LEU A 367 -0.27 0.14 -19.03
N LEU A 368 0.18 0.57 -17.87
CA LEU A 368 1.51 0.24 -17.36
C LEU A 368 1.62 -1.24 -16.98
N PHE A 369 0.64 -1.77 -16.27
CA PHE A 369 0.73 -3.10 -15.69
C PHE A 369 0.02 -4.20 -16.47
N ALA A 370 -0.85 -3.88 -17.44
CA ALA A 370 -1.68 -4.85 -18.14
C ALA A 370 -0.91 -6.07 -18.65
N ASP A 371 0.28 -5.86 -19.25
CA ASP A 371 1.07 -6.95 -19.82
C ASP A 371 1.65 -7.91 -18.78
N TRP A 372 1.73 -7.48 -17.53
CA TRP A 372 2.32 -8.21 -16.41
C TRP A 372 1.27 -8.87 -15.51
N LEU A 373 -0.01 -8.47 -15.65
CA LEU A 373 -1.08 -9.05 -14.84
C LEU A 373 -1.21 -10.56 -15.10
N PRO A 374 -1.13 -11.39 -14.05
CA PRO A 374 -1.32 -12.82 -14.19
C PRO A 374 -2.80 -13.14 -14.39
N VAL A 375 -3.09 -14.04 -15.32
CA VAL A 375 -4.44 -14.52 -15.59
C VAL A 375 -4.46 -16.03 -15.67
N ASP A 376 -5.54 -16.63 -15.18
CA ASP A 376 -5.81 -18.04 -15.36
C ASP A 376 -6.46 -18.26 -16.71
N THR A 377 -5.95 -19.22 -17.47
CA THR A 377 -6.47 -19.55 -18.80
C THR A 377 -6.75 -21.03 -18.93
N SER A 378 -7.49 -21.40 -19.98
CA SER A 378 -7.73 -22.82 -20.32
C SER A 378 -6.43 -23.61 -20.57
N LEU A 379 -5.32 -22.94 -20.87
CA LEU A 379 -4.01 -23.56 -21.13
C LEU A 379 -3.00 -23.33 -19.97
N GLY A 380 -3.47 -22.96 -18.78
CA GLY A 380 -2.67 -22.69 -17.61
C GLY A 380 -2.53 -21.20 -17.31
N ARG A 381 -1.86 -20.89 -16.19
CA ARG A 381 -1.62 -19.50 -15.76
C ARG A 381 -0.52 -18.85 -16.59
N MET A 382 -0.75 -17.65 -17.07
CA MET A 382 0.20 -16.85 -17.83
C MET A 382 -0.08 -15.36 -17.65
N THR A 383 0.80 -14.47 -18.12
CA THR A 383 0.49 -13.03 -18.11
C THR A 383 -0.32 -12.62 -19.36
N LEU A 384 -1.05 -11.49 -19.27
CA LEU A 384 -1.76 -10.95 -20.45
C LEU A 384 -0.81 -10.63 -21.61
N GLY A 385 0.42 -10.20 -21.31
CA GLY A 385 1.45 -9.98 -22.33
C GLY A 385 1.93 -11.27 -23.00
N GLU A 386 2.08 -12.37 -22.24
CA GLU A 386 2.37 -13.70 -22.81
C GLU A 386 1.23 -14.20 -23.67
N HIS A 387 0.00 -14.03 -23.19
CA HIS A 387 -1.20 -14.36 -23.97
C HIS A 387 -1.19 -13.63 -25.33
N ALA A 388 -0.99 -12.31 -25.29
CA ALA A 388 -1.02 -11.49 -26.51
C ALA A 388 0.06 -11.92 -27.53
N ARG A 389 1.26 -12.29 -27.05
CA ARG A 389 2.33 -12.77 -27.94
C ARG A 389 2.05 -14.14 -28.56
N ARG A 390 1.34 -15.02 -27.84
CA ARG A 390 1.12 -16.42 -28.27
C ARG A 390 -0.15 -16.61 -29.10
N PHE A 391 -1.22 -15.89 -28.78
CA PHE A 391 -2.55 -16.17 -29.30
C PHE A 391 -3.17 -15.01 -30.08
N GLY A 392 -2.70 -13.76 -29.90
CA GLY A 392 -3.17 -12.57 -30.60
C GLY A 392 -4.53 -12.06 -30.09
N GLU A 393 -5.63 -12.76 -30.41
CA GLU A 393 -6.97 -12.43 -29.92
C GLU A 393 -7.18 -12.98 -28.51
N LEU A 394 -7.74 -12.16 -27.60
CA LEU A 394 -8.06 -12.57 -26.24
C LEU A 394 -9.57 -12.76 -26.10
N ARG A 395 -9.98 -13.99 -25.81
CA ARG A 395 -11.34 -14.33 -25.46
C ARG A 395 -11.43 -14.64 -23.98
N PHE A 396 -12.40 -14.05 -23.28
CA PHE A 396 -12.59 -14.31 -21.84
C PHE A 396 -14.05 -14.63 -21.53
N VAL A 397 -14.26 -15.40 -20.47
CA VAL A 397 -15.59 -15.62 -19.90
C VAL A 397 -15.69 -14.83 -18.59
N ARG A 398 -16.82 -14.18 -18.37
CA ARG A 398 -17.03 -13.25 -17.25
C ARG A 398 -17.09 -13.95 -15.89
N ARG A 399 -17.54 -15.18 -15.86
CA ARG A 399 -17.82 -15.90 -14.61
C ARG A 399 -16.91 -17.10 -14.44
N PHE A 400 -16.50 -17.34 -13.20
CA PHE A 400 -15.67 -18.50 -12.85
C PHE A 400 -16.33 -19.84 -13.19
N ASP A 401 -17.65 -19.98 -12.97
CA ASP A 401 -18.38 -21.21 -13.25
C ASP A 401 -18.43 -21.51 -14.76
N ASP A 402 -18.60 -20.47 -15.58
CA ASP A 402 -18.55 -20.62 -17.05
C ASP A 402 -17.16 -21.03 -17.52
N PHE A 403 -16.12 -20.46 -16.90
CA PHE A 403 -14.75 -20.84 -17.21
C PHE A 403 -14.48 -22.32 -16.93
N ARG A 404 -14.96 -22.85 -15.81
CA ARG A 404 -14.78 -24.25 -15.46
C ARG A 404 -15.42 -25.20 -16.45
N GLN A 405 -16.54 -24.81 -17.05
CA GLN A 405 -17.20 -25.60 -18.10
C GLN A 405 -16.48 -25.51 -19.43
N VAL A 406 -16.07 -24.28 -19.80
CA VAL A 406 -15.50 -23.96 -21.10
C VAL A 406 -14.03 -24.38 -21.20
N ALA A 407 -13.25 -24.23 -20.13
CA ALA A 407 -11.79 -24.39 -20.16
C ALA A 407 -11.33 -25.78 -20.62
N PRO A 408 -11.90 -26.92 -20.14
CA PRO A 408 -11.46 -28.24 -20.60
C PRO A 408 -11.70 -28.44 -22.11
N ILE A 409 -12.80 -27.91 -22.63
CA ILE A 409 -13.18 -28.03 -24.04
C ILE A 409 -12.26 -27.14 -24.89
N ALA A 410 -12.08 -25.88 -24.47
CA ALA A 410 -11.19 -24.94 -25.15
C ALA A 410 -9.75 -25.46 -25.18
N ALA A 411 -9.25 -26.00 -24.06
CA ALA A 411 -7.92 -26.60 -23.97
C ALA A 411 -7.75 -27.78 -24.95
N ALA A 412 -8.74 -28.66 -25.02
CA ALA A 412 -8.73 -29.81 -25.95
C ALA A 412 -8.74 -29.39 -27.43
N GLN A 413 -9.27 -28.21 -27.72
CA GLN A 413 -9.24 -27.57 -29.04
C GLN A 413 -8.00 -26.69 -29.29
N GLY A 414 -7.09 -26.60 -28.32
CA GLY A 414 -5.91 -25.69 -28.39
C GLY A 414 -6.26 -24.20 -28.32
N ARG A 415 -7.48 -23.84 -27.87
CA ARG A 415 -7.96 -22.46 -27.73
C ARG A 415 -7.67 -21.92 -26.33
N CYS A 416 -7.07 -20.74 -26.26
CA CYS A 416 -6.79 -20.05 -25.00
C CYS A 416 -7.98 -19.15 -24.63
N VAL A 417 -8.67 -19.49 -23.55
CA VAL A 417 -9.76 -18.69 -22.98
C VAL A 417 -9.36 -18.23 -21.59
N VAL A 418 -9.55 -16.94 -21.31
CA VAL A 418 -9.17 -16.32 -20.03
C VAL A 418 -10.34 -16.39 -19.04
N ASN A 419 -10.02 -16.70 -17.78
CA ASN A 419 -10.97 -16.66 -16.67
C ASN A 419 -11.18 -15.20 -16.21
N GLY A 420 -12.18 -14.52 -16.72
CA GLY A 420 -12.58 -13.18 -16.28
C GLY A 420 -13.35 -13.15 -14.95
N GLY A 421 -13.63 -14.31 -14.33
CA GLY A 421 -14.38 -14.41 -13.09
C GLY A 421 -13.61 -13.99 -11.83
N HIS A 422 -12.33 -13.67 -11.93
CA HIS A 422 -11.59 -13.04 -10.84
C HIS A 422 -12.06 -11.59 -10.61
N VAL A 423 -11.93 -11.14 -9.36
CA VAL A 423 -12.35 -9.79 -8.95
C VAL A 423 -11.72 -8.75 -9.89
N ASN A 424 -12.54 -7.86 -10.42
CA ASN A 424 -12.17 -6.76 -11.31
C ASN A 424 -11.66 -7.16 -12.71
N LEU A 425 -11.25 -8.41 -12.96
CA LEU A 425 -10.56 -8.77 -14.20
C LEU A 425 -11.41 -8.56 -15.45
N SER A 426 -12.69 -8.95 -15.45
CA SER A 426 -13.59 -8.70 -16.58
C SER A 426 -13.71 -7.21 -16.92
N THR A 427 -13.86 -6.36 -15.90
CA THR A 427 -13.92 -4.89 -16.07
C THR A 427 -12.59 -4.34 -16.62
N LEU A 428 -11.45 -4.85 -16.14
CA LEU A 428 -10.14 -4.46 -16.66
C LEU A 428 -9.95 -4.87 -18.12
N LEU A 429 -10.40 -6.07 -18.50
CA LEU A 429 -10.31 -6.55 -19.88
C LEU A 429 -11.20 -5.73 -20.83
N GLU A 430 -12.42 -5.38 -20.42
CA GLU A 430 -13.32 -4.50 -21.19
C GLU A 430 -12.70 -3.11 -21.36
N ARG A 431 -12.15 -2.55 -20.29
CA ARG A 431 -11.48 -1.24 -20.34
C ARG A 431 -10.22 -1.29 -21.22
N LEU A 432 -9.44 -2.36 -21.11
CA LEU A 432 -8.25 -2.58 -21.94
C LEU A 432 -8.61 -2.73 -23.42
N ALA A 433 -9.76 -3.34 -23.74
CA ALA A 433 -10.28 -3.42 -25.12
C ALA A 433 -10.52 -2.03 -25.72
N VAL A 434 -10.98 -1.07 -24.92
CA VAL A 434 -11.19 0.32 -25.35
C VAL A 434 -9.85 1.05 -25.50
N LEU A 435 -8.92 0.88 -24.54
CA LEU A 435 -7.64 1.59 -24.52
C LEU A 435 -6.63 1.03 -25.54
N ARG A 436 -6.72 -0.28 -25.86
CA ARG A 436 -5.85 -0.99 -26.81
C ARG A 436 -6.69 -1.80 -27.82
N PRO A 437 -7.42 -1.13 -28.73
CA PRO A 437 -8.32 -1.80 -29.68
C PRO A 437 -7.60 -2.78 -30.60
N GLU A 438 -6.31 -2.60 -30.82
CA GLU A 438 -5.47 -3.52 -31.60
C GLU A 438 -5.37 -4.93 -30.99
N ARG A 439 -5.64 -5.10 -29.69
CA ARG A 439 -5.53 -6.39 -28.99
C ARG A 439 -6.71 -7.33 -29.21
N ARG A 440 -7.82 -6.87 -29.80
CA ARG A 440 -9.01 -7.69 -30.06
C ARG A 440 -9.43 -8.50 -28.82
N ILE A 441 -9.79 -7.79 -27.76
CA ILE A 441 -10.28 -8.41 -26.52
C ILE A 441 -11.81 -8.46 -26.61
N SER A 442 -12.40 -9.65 -26.41
CA SER A 442 -13.85 -9.82 -26.43
C SER A 442 -14.32 -10.89 -25.45
N GLU A 443 -15.54 -10.73 -24.95
CA GLU A 443 -16.21 -11.74 -24.15
C GLU A 443 -16.58 -12.94 -25.04
N LEU A 444 -16.44 -14.14 -24.49
CA LEU A 444 -16.87 -15.38 -25.11
C LEU A 444 -18.20 -15.80 -24.48
N ASP A 445 -19.26 -15.85 -25.26
CA ASP A 445 -20.49 -16.51 -24.83
C ASP A 445 -20.25 -18.03 -24.78
N PRO A 446 -20.50 -18.69 -23.64
CA PRO A 446 -20.35 -20.15 -23.54
C PRO A 446 -21.12 -20.93 -24.62
N THR A 447 -22.20 -20.38 -25.19
CA THR A 447 -22.96 -21.01 -26.29
C THR A 447 -22.14 -21.12 -27.58
N GLU A 448 -21.25 -20.16 -27.85
CA GLU A 448 -20.37 -20.20 -29.03
C GLU A 448 -19.46 -21.44 -29.07
N ILE A 449 -19.17 -22.01 -27.91
CA ILE A 449 -18.34 -23.23 -27.81
C ILE A 449 -19.12 -24.43 -28.34
N VAL A 450 -20.43 -24.53 -28.03
CA VAL A 450 -21.28 -25.60 -28.51
C VAL A 450 -21.46 -25.49 -30.04
N ASP A 451 -21.58 -24.28 -30.53
CA ASP A 451 -21.70 -24.02 -31.97
C ASP A 451 -20.40 -24.38 -32.75
N SER A 452 -19.27 -24.43 -32.03
CA SER A 452 -17.98 -24.85 -32.62
C SER A 452 -17.79 -26.37 -32.71
N PHE A 453 -18.71 -27.19 -32.13
CA PHE A 453 -18.62 -28.64 -32.18
C PHE A 453 -18.91 -29.17 -33.57
N ALA A 454 -18.23 -30.23 -33.95
CA ALA A 454 -18.45 -30.85 -35.25
C ALA A 454 -19.89 -31.38 -35.38
N ASP A 455 -20.52 -31.08 -36.51
CA ASP A 455 -21.80 -31.66 -36.86
C ASP A 455 -21.67 -33.17 -37.10
N LEU A 456 -22.67 -33.91 -36.64
CA LEU A 456 -22.72 -35.33 -36.86
C LEU A 456 -23.03 -35.60 -38.34
N THR A 457 -22.47 -36.66 -38.91
CA THR A 457 -22.84 -37.18 -40.22
C THR A 457 -24.32 -37.66 -40.24
N ALA A 458 -24.89 -37.86 -41.41
CA ALA A 458 -26.26 -38.35 -41.53
C ALA A 458 -26.43 -39.75 -40.86
N GLU A 459 -25.42 -40.59 -40.96
CA GLU A 459 -25.37 -41.90 -40.34
C GLU A 459 -25.31 -41.80 -38.80
N GLU A 460 -24.39 -41.02 -38.25
CA GLU A 460 -24.29 -40.76 -36.83
C GLU A 460 -25.57 -40.14 -36.25
N ARG A 461 -26.22 -39.20 -36.96
CA ARG A 461 -27.51 -38.64 -36.56
C ARG A 461 -28.59 -39.70 -36.43
N SER A 462 -28.64 -40.63 -37.40
CA SER A 462 -29.58 -41.76 -37.37
C SER A 462 -29.31 -42.69 -36.16
N GLU A 463 -28.03 -42.89 -35.85
CA GLU A 463 -27.64 -43.76 -34.73
C GLU A 463 -28.04 -43.20 -33.37
N VAL A 464 -28.03 -41.86 -33.17
CA VAL A 464 -28.37 -41.21 -31.91
C VAL A 464 -29.82 -40.70 -31.84
N ALA A 465 -30.63 -40.86 -32.88
CA ALA A 465 -31.99 -40.31 -32.94
C ALA A 465 -32.89 -40.77 -31.77
N ASP A 466 -32.82 -42.06 -31.42
CA ASP A 466 -33.59 -42.61 -30.30
C ASP A 466 -33.11 -42.11 -28.95
N LEU A 467 -31.80 -41.89 -28.77
CA LEU A 467 -31.22 -41.29 -27.58
C LEU A 467 -31.71 -39.84 -27.40
N VAL A 468 -31.71 -39.03 -28.48
CA VAL A 468 -32.19 -37.64 -28.46
C VAL A 468 -33.67 -37.59 -28.04
N ARG A 469 -34.54 -38.43 -28.64
CA ARG A 469 -35.98 -38.47 -28.31
C ARG A 469 -36.22 -38.85 -26.84
N LEU A 470 -35.49 -39.84 -26.33
CA LEU A 470 -35.58 -40.26 -24.92
C LEU A 470 -35.08 -39.15 -23.99
N ALA A 471 -33.99 -38.48 -24.35
CA ALA A 471 -33.43 -37.40 -23.55
C ALA A 471 -34.34 -36.16 -23.49
N GLU A 472 -34.92 -35.75 -24.63
CA GLU A 472 -35.93 -34.68 -24.69
C GLU A 472 -37.18 -35.01 -23.87
N THR A 473 -37.58 -36.30 -23.87
CA THR A 473 -38.73 -36.75 -23.10
C THR A 473 -38.42 -36.77 -21.60
N ALA A 474 -37.25 -37.27 -21.21
CA ALA A 474 -36.81 -37.33 -19.83
C ALA A 474 -36.62 -35.93 -19.20
N LEU A 475 -36.08 -34.99 -19.98
CA LEU A 475 -35.74 -33.65 -19.48
C LEU A 475 -36.80 -32.57 -19.76
N ARG A 476 -37.95 -32.94 -20.33
CA ARG A 476 -39.02 -32.00 -20.71
C ARG A 476 -39.49 -31.11 -19.55
N SER A 477 -39.59 -31.67 -18.36
CA SER A 477 -40.01 -30.98 -17.14
C SER A 477 -38.93 -30.02 -16.56
N HIS A 478 -37.72 -30.08 -17.10
CA HIS A 478 -36.56 -29.30 -16.61
C HIS A 478 -36.22 -28.08 -17.49
N ASP A 479 -36.99 -27.82 -18.53
CA ASP A 479 -36.80 -26.71 -19.48
C ASP A 479 -35.39 -26.72 -20.13
N VAL A 480 -34.91 -27.88 -20.51
CA VAL A 480 -33.61 -28.08 -21.13
C VAL A 480 -33.75 -28.73 -22.50
N GLY A 481 -33.18 -28.08 -23.52
CA GLY A 481 -33.01 -28.69 -24.82
C GLY A 481 -31.88 -29.72 -24.81
N VAL A 482 -31.95 -30.72 -25.69
CA VAL A 482 -30.91 -31.73 -25.78
C VAL A 482 -30.32 -31.74 -27.18
N GLN A 483 -28.99 -31.76 -27.22
CA GLN A 483 -28.23 -31.97 -28.47
C GLN A 483 -27.21 -33.09 -28.27
N VAL A 484 -26.86 -33.77 -29.35
CA VAL A 484 -25.74 -34.69 -29.38
C VAL A 484 -24.71 -34.19 -30.38
N ARG A 485 -23.47 -34.08 -29.92
CA ARG A 485 -22.34 -33.59 -30.71
C ARG A 485 -21.09 -34.45 -30.43
N ALA A 486 -20.12 -34.39 -31.31
CA ALA A 486 -18.81 -34.98 -31.09
C ALA A 486 -17.85 -33.86 -30.68
N PHE A 487 -17.28 -33.94 -29.48
CA PHE A 487 -16.31 -32.96 -29.01
C PHE A 487 -15.22 -33.57 -28.11
N ALA A 488 -14.09 -32.89 -28.00
CA ALA A 488 -13.02 -33.20 -27.09
C ALA A 488 -13.16 -32.36 -25.80
N PRO A 489 -12.75 -32.90 -24.62
CA PRO A 489 -12.13 -34.23 -24.42
C PRO A 489 -13.17 -35.34 -24.40
N SER A 490 -12.80 -36.52 -24.93
CA SER A 490 -13.71 -37.69 -25.03
C SER A 490 -14.13 -38.25 -23.67
N GLN A 491 -13.41 -37.92 -22.59
CA GLN A 491 -13.77 -38.29 -21.22
C GLN A 491 -15.00 -37.54 -20.70
N MET A 492 -15.30 -36.40 -21.25
CA MET A 492 -16.48 -35.61 -20.88
C MET A 492 -17.74 -36.22 -21.48
N HIS A 493 -18.72 -36.59 -20.62
CA HIS A 493 -19.97 -37.21 -21.06
C HIS A 493 -20.94 -36.20 -21.66
N ALA A 494 -21.06 -35.03 -20.99
CA ALA A 494 -21.98 -33.96 -21.37
C ALA A 494 -21.48 -32.64 -20.85
N THR A 495 -21.96 -31.55 -21.49
CA THR A 495 -21.83 -30.18 -20.99
C THR A 495 -23.20 -29.51 -21.01
N LEU A 496 -23.51 -28.69 -19.98
CA LEU A 496 -24.74 -27.91 -19.93
C LEU A 496 -24.40 -26.44 -20.20
N VAL A 497 -24.87 -25.91 -21.28
CA VAL A 497 -24.70 -24.49 -21.60
C VAL A 497 -25.99 -23.76 -21.30
N THR A 498 -25.87 -22.66 -20.55
CA THR A 498 -27.00 -21.84 -20.13
C THR A 498 -26.72 -20.39 -20.47
N ASN A 499 -27.69 -19.67 -21.07
CA ASN A 499 -27.59 -18.25 -21.22
C ASN A 499 -27.91 -17.49 -19.91
N GLU A 500 -27.70 -16.17 -19.88
CA GLU A 500 -27.94 -15.32 -18.71
C GLU A 500 -29.38 -15.40 -18.20
N ASP A 501 -30.36 -15.39 -19.08
CA ASP A 501 -31.79 -15.45 -18.72
C ASP A 501 -32.16 -16.76 -18.02
N SER A 502 -31.61 -17.87 -18.46
CA SER A 502 -31.86 -19.18 -17.85
C SER A 502 -31.19 -19.30 -16.48
N ARG A 503 -30.01 -18.69 -16.32
CA ARG A 503 -29.31 -18.63 -15.02
C ARG A 503 -30.04 -17.75 -14.04
N PHE A 504 -30.45 -16.55 -14.45
CA PHE A 504 -31.24 -15.66 -13.61
C PHE A 504 -32.51 -16.34 -13.12
N ARG A 505 -33.21 -17.07 -14.00
CA ARG A 505 -34.39 -17.85 -13.58
C ARG A 505 -34.05 -18.94 -12.55
N ARG A 506 -32.98 -19.69 -12.73
CA ARG A 506 -32.56 -20.72 -11.76
C ARG A 506 -32.28 -20.11 -10.40
N GLN A 507 -31.60 -18.98 -10.38
CA GLN A 507 -31.29 -18.25 -9.14
C GLN A 507 -32.55 -17.69 -8.50
N LEU A 508 -33.47 -17.16 -9.29
CA LEU A 508 -34.76 -16.63 -8.84
C LEU A 508 -35.64 -17.74 -8.26
N ASP A 509 -35.74 -18.90 -8.93
CA ASP A 509 -36.48 -20.06 -8.45
C ASP A 509 -35.94 -20.56 -7.10
N ARG A 510 -34.62 -20.64 -6.96
CA ARG A 510 -33.99 -20.99 -5.69
C ARG A 510 -34.28 -19.97 -4.59
N THR A 511 -34.20 -18.67 -4.92
CA THR A 511 -34.52 -17.62 -3.94
C THR A 511 -35.99 -17.71 -3.52
N ARG A 512 -36.91 -18.00 -4.46
CA ARG A 512 -38.33 -18.20 -4.16
C ARG A 512 -38.59 -19.40 -3.25
N SER A 513 -37.83 -20.48 -3.34
CA SER A 513 -37.99 -21.65 -2.48
C SER A 513 -37.46 -21.48 -1.06
N VAL A 514 -36.61 -20.46 -0.82
CA VAL A 514 -35.93 -20.23 0.47
C VAL A 514 -36.52 -19.02 1.22
N VAL A 515 -37.14 -18.07 0.51
CA VAL A 515 -37.61 -16.81 1.09
C VAL A 515 -39.09 -16.89 1.46
N ASP A 516 -39.35 -17.03 2.76
CA ASP A 516 -40.70 -16.86 3.35
C ASP A 516 -40.92 -15.42 3.82
N GLY A 517 -42.07 -14.82 3.50
CA GLY A 517 -42.43 -13.51 4.02
C GLY A 517 -42.85 -12.48 2.97
N PRO A 518 -42.92 -11.19 3.30
CA PRO A 518 -43.47 -10.14 2.42
C PRO A 518 -42.76 -9.99 1.09
N TRP A 519 -41.51 -10.46 0.96
CA TRP A 519 -40.73 -10.44 -0.29
C TRP A 519 -41.16 -11.53 -1.28
N SER A 520 -41.87 -12.57 -0.84
CA SER A 520 -42.32 -13.67 -1.74
C SER A 520 -43.29 -13.15 -2.81
N GLY A 521 -44.13 -12.16 -2.48
CA GLY A 521 -45.05 -11.52 -3.43
C GLY A 521 -44.32 -10.68 -4.49
N VAL A 522 -43.26 -9.98 -4.11
CA VAL A 522 -42.45 -9.18 -5.03
C VAL A 522 -41.66 -10.10 -5.99
N LEU A 523 -41.08 -11.16 -5.46
CA LEU A 523 -40.37 -12.17 -6.25
C LEU A 523 -41.30 -12.93 -7.23
N ALA A 524 -42.57 -13.16 -6.83
CA ALA A 524 -43.57 -13.78 -7.71
C ALA A 524 -44.03 -12.88 -8.88
N ALA A 525 -43.97 -11.55 -8.69
CA ALA A 525 -44.35 -10.57 -9.70
C ALA A 525 -43.27 -10.28 -10.76
N LEU A 526 -42.03 -10.75 -10.58
CA LEU A 526 -40.99 -10.57 -11.58
C LEU A 526 -41.32 -11.36 -12.86
N PRO A 527 -41.23 -10.73 -14.05
CA PRO A 527 -41.56 -11.41 -15.30
C PRO A 527 -40.62 -12.57 -15.57
N THR A 528 -41.20 -13.74 -15.84
CA THR A 528 -40.48 -14.90 -16.37
C THR A 528 -40.40 -14.77 -17.88
N ALA A 529 -39.22 -14.42 -18.41
CA ALA A 529 -39.01 -14.38 -19.84
C ALA A 529 -39.21 -15.77 -20.49
N SER A 530 -39.65 -15.75 -21.77
CA SER A 530 -40.06 -16.91 -22.53
C SER A 530 -38.89 -17.81 -22.96
N ALA A 531 -39.17 -19.13 -23.04
CA ALA A 531 -38.46 -20.22 -23.70
C ALA A 531 -37.11 -20.69 -23.12
N ALA A 532 -36.97 -22.01 -23.07
CA ALA A 532 -35.78 -22.74 -22.60
C ALA A 532 -34.54 -22.39 -23.43
N ASN A 533 -33.57 -21.80 -22.78
CA ASN A 533 -32.26 -21.46 -23.36
C ASN A 533 -31.10 -22.18 -22.68
N SER A 534 -31.38 -23.26 -21.90
CA SER A 534 -30.36 -24.19 -21.44
C SER A 534 -30.30 -25.37 -22.40
N GLN A 535 -29.10 -25.76 -22.79
CA GLN A 535 -28.89 -26.91 -23.67
C GLN A 535 -27.93 -27.89 -23.05
N LEU A 536 -28.38 -29.14 -22.89
CA LEU A 536 -27.52 -30.26 -22.55
C LEU A 536 -26.93 -30.83 -23.82
N CYS A 537 -25.65 -30.72 -24.00
CA CYS A 537 -24.92 -31.30 -25.12
C CYS A 537 -24.26 -32.61 -24.68
N LEU A 538 -24.75 -33.75 -25.20
CA LEU A 538 -24.21 -35.07 -24.95
C LEU A 538 -23.07 -35.36 -25.94
N ASN A 539 -21.93 -35.89 -25.43
CA ASN A 539 -20.72 -36.12 -26.22
C ASN A 539 -20.69 -37.51 -26.83
N VAL A 540 -20.98 -37.69 -28.08
CA VAL A 540 -20.92 -38.99 -28.75
C VAL A 540 -19.49 -39.54 -28.92
N ALA A 541 -18.46 -38.68 -28.79
CA ALA A 541 -17.08 -39.17 -28.73
C ALA A 541 -16.79 -39.96 -27.44
N ASN A 542 -17.63 -39.81 -26.40
CA ASN A 542 -17.54 -40.57 -25.16
C ASN A 542 -18.10 -41.99 -25.32
N ALA A 543 -17.39 -43.01 -24.83
CA ALA A 543 -17.78 -44.41 -24.96
C ALA A 543 -19.11 -44.76 -24.26
N ALA A 544 -19.37 -44.13 -23.07
CA ALA A 544 -20.61 -44.36 -22.34
C ALA A 544 -21.82 -43.78 -23.06
N VAL A 545 -21.68 -42.59 -23.69
CA VAL A 545 -22.75 -41.95 -24.47
C VAL A 545 -23.07 -42.80 -25.75
N ARG A 546 -22.06 -43.33 -26.42
CA ARG A 546 -22.26 -44.26 -27.53
C ARG A 546 -22.98 -45.51 -27.10
N GLU A 547 -22.62 -46.08 -25.95
CA GLU A 547 -23.31 -47.25 -25.41
C GLU A 547 -24.78 -46.93 -25.07
N LEU A 548 -25.08 -45.77 -24.53
CA LEU A 548 -26.45 -45.32 -24.28
C LEU A 548 -27.24 -45.16 -25.60
N ALA A 549 -26.63 -44.68 -26.64
CA ALA A 549 -27.29 -44.61 -27.98
C ALA A 549 -27.62 -46.02 -28.50
N ARG A 550 -26.72 -46.97 -28.38
CA ARG A 550 -26.94 -48.38 -28.71
C ARG A 550 -28.10 -48.99 -27.92
N GLN A 551 -28.15 -48.79 -26.60
CA GLN A 551 -29.20 -49.28 -25.70
C GLN A 551 -30.56 -48.63 -25.98
N ALA A 552 -30.59 -47.34 -26.34
CA ALA A 552 -31.80 -46.64 -26.76
C ALA A 552 -32.45 -47.33 -27.98
N ARG A 553 -31.66 -47.70 -28.99
CA ARG A 553 -32.11 -48.44 -30.18
C ARG A 553 -32.60 -49.85 -29.86
N GLN A 554 -32.05 -50.46 -28.80
CA GLN A 554 -32.44 -51.79 -28.33
C GLN A 554 -33.70 -51.79 -27.43
N GLY A 555 -34.28 -50.63 -27.17
CA GLY A 555 -35.50 -50.50 -26.37
C GLY A 555 -35.32 -50.52 -24.84
N SER A 556 -34.09 -50.33 -24.32
CA SER A 556 -33.80 -50.26 -22.89
C SER A 556 -34.21 -48.91 -22.29
N ILE A 557 -35.46 -48.51 -22.42
CA ILE A 557 -35.97 -47.14 -22.18
C ILE A 557 -35.69 -46.68 -20.75
N MET A 558 -35.99 -47.48 -19.72
CA MET A 558 -35.86 -47.03 -18.33
C MET A 558 -34.39 -46.83 -17.91
N ARG A 559 -33.51 -47.72 -18.36
CA ARG A 559 -32.06 -47.61 -18.04
C ARG A 559 -31.44 -46.40 -18.71
N VAL A 560 -31.76 -46.16 -19.99
CA VAL A 560 -31.27 -45.02 -20.73
C VAL A 560 -31.80 -43.71 -20.14
N ARG A 561 -33.08 -43.67 -19.75
CA ARG A 561 -33.69 -42.50 -19.11
C ARG A 561 -32.95 -42.13 -17.81
N ARG A 562 -32.75 -43.07 -16.88
CA ARG A 562 -32.01 -42.86 -15.61
C ARG A 562 -30.58 -42.36 -15.87
N ALA A 563 -29.90 -42.93 -16.87
CA ALA A 563 -28.56 -42.49 -17.23
C ALA A 563 -28.54 -41.04 -17.76
N ILE A 564 -29.52 -40.65 -18.55
CA ILE A 564 -29.65 -39.27 -19.06
C ILE A 564 -29.91 -38.29 -17.90
N GLU A 565 -30.81 -38.64 -16.99
CA GLU A 565 -31.11 -37.84 -15.79
C GLU A 565 -29.85 -37.66 -14.93
N LEU A 566 -29.04 -38.72 -14.75
CA LEU A 566 -27.77 -38.67 -14.04
C LEU A 566 -26.76 -37.77 -14.77
N LEU A 567 -26.61 -37.88 -16.09
CA LEU A 567 -25.70 -37.08 -16.89
C LEU A 567 -26.09 -35.59 -16.86
N TYR A 568 -27.39 -35.29 -16.83
CA TYR A 568 -27.89 -33.93 -16.66
C TYR A 568 -27.52 -33.37 -15.27
N VAL A 569 -27.76 -34.10 -14.20
CA VAL A 569 -27.37 -33.65 -12.87
C VAL A 569 -25.86 -33.54 -12.73
N GLN A 570 -25.09 -34.47 -13.31
CA GLN A 570 -23.63 -34.35 -13.37
C GLN A 570 -23.18 -33.10 -14.08
N ALA A 571 -23.80 -32.75 -15.21
CA ALA A 571 -23.49 -31.52 -15.95
C ALA A 571 -23.83 -30.25 -15.16
N LEU A 572 -24.93 -30.25 -14.40
CA LEU A 572 -25.28 -29.17 -13.47
C LEU A 572 -24.22 -29.00 -12.38
N LEU A 573 -23.80 -30.10 -11.73
CA LEU A 573 -22.80 -30.07 -10.68
C LEU A 573 -21.43 -29.62 -11.18
N LEU A 574 -21.00 -30.09 -12.34
CA LEU A 574 -19.75 -29.68 -12.97
C LEU A 574 -19.77 -28.20 -13.35
N GLY A 575 -20.93 -27.66 -13.72
CA GLY A 575 -21.14 -26.23 -14.00
C GLY A 575 -21.45 -25.40 -12.78
N HIS A 576 -21.42 -25.97 -11.58
CA HIS A 576 -21.80 -25.29 -10.32
C HIS A 576 -23.18 -24.61 -10.40
N HIS A 577 -24.09 -25.14 -11.25
CA HIS A 577 -25.45 -24.66 -11.28
C HIS A 577 -26.18 -25.12 -10.00
N PRO A 578 -26.92 -24.21 -9.33
CA PRO A 578 -27.69 -24.60 -8.17
C PRO A 578 -28.75 -25.64 -8.56
N LEU A 579 -28.77 -26.76 -7.83
CA LEU A 579 -29.82 -27.77 -8.00
C LEU A 579 -31.12 -27.25 -7.40
N ARG A 580 -32.21 -27.46 -8.12
CA ARG A 580 -33.59 -27.22 -7.67
C ARG A 580 -34.14 -28.48 -7.05
N ASP A 581 -35.22 -28.40 -6.26
CA ASP A 581 -35.83 -29.57 -5.58
C ASP A 581 -36.18 -30.71 -6.55
N ARG A 582 -36.65 -30.36 -7.76
CA ARG A 582 -36.92 -31.34 -8.82
C ARG A 582 -35.68 -32.04 -9.37
N GLU A 583 -34.51 -31.40 -9.27
CA GLU A 583 -33.23 -31.97 -9.71
C GLU A 583 -32.59 -32.81 -8.60
N LEU A 584 -32.81 -32.43 -7.34
CA LEU A 584 -32.47 -33.27 -6.18
C LEU A 584 -33.29 -34.56 -6.17
N GLY A 585 -34.59 -34.51 -6.53
CA GLY A 585 -35.42 -35.69 -6.68
C GLY A 585 -34.89 -36.67 -7.75
N LEU A 586 -34.29 -36.18 -8.84
CA LEU A 586 -33.64 -37.06 -9.83
C LEU A 586 -32.47 -37.85 -9.24
N LEU A 587 -31.68 -37.24 -8.34
CA LEU A 587 -30.59 -37.96 -7.67
C LEU A 587 -31.13 -39.08 -6.78
N ASP A 588 -32.18 -38.81 -6.01
CA ASP A 588 -32.80 -39.79 -5.14
C ASP A 588 -33.38 -40.96 -5.96
N ASP A 589 -34.07 -40.66 -7.06
CA ASP A 589 -34.64 -41.65 -7.96
C ASP A 589 -33.55 -42.55 -8.62
N VAL A 590 -32.41 -41.95 -9.00
CA VAL A 590 -31.27 -42.68 -9.55
C VAL A 590 -30.64 -43.58 -8.49
N VAL A 591 -30.45 -43.12 -7.26
CA VAL A 591 -29.88 -43.88 -6.14
C VAL A 591 -30.80 -45.06 -5.78
N LEU A 592 -32.11 -44.79 -5.64
CA LEU A 592 -33.10 -45.81 -5.37
C LEU A 592 -33.12 -46.89 -6.46
N GLY A 593 -33.07 -46.48 -7.73
CA GLY A 593 -33.05 -47.41 -8.85
C GLY A 593 -31.80 -48.32 -8.88
N PHE A 594 -30.64 -47.84 -8.42
CA PHE A 594 -29.45 -48.67 -8.28
C PHE A 594 -29.56 -49.68 -7.12
N VAL A 595 -30.30 -49.35 -6.06
CA VAL A 595 -30.52 -50.24 -4.92
C VAL A 595 -31.52 -51.33 -5.27
N GLU A 596 -32.57 -51.01 -6.04
CA GLU A 596 -33.64 -51.94 -6.45
C GLU A 596 -33.20 -52.93 -7.54
N ASP A 597 -32.32 -52.53 -8.48
CA ASP A 597 -31.80 -53.40 -9.55
C ASP A 597 -30.84 -54.52 -9.06
N ARG A 598 -30.61 -54.62 -7.73
CA ARG A 598 -29.83 -55.70 -7.09
C ARG A 598 -30.71 -56.83 -6.48
N GLY A 599 -32.01 -56.84 -6.73
CA GLY A 599 -32.95 -57.86 -6.31
C GLY A 599 -33.20 -58.94 -7.36
#